data_767f1216f23c8da97a65a77e3dfe70a6
#
_entry.id   767f1216f23c8da97a65a77e3dfe70a6
#
_cell.length_a   1.000
_cell.length_b   1.000
_cell.length_c   1.000
_cell.angle_alpha   90.00
_cell.angle_beta   90.00
_cell.angle_gamma   90.00
#
_symmetry.space_group_name_H-M   'P 1'
#
loop_
_entity.id
_entity.type
_entity.pdbx_description
1 polymer ?
#
loop_
_entity_poly.entity_id
_entity_poly.type
_entity_poly.pdbx_seq_one_letter_code
_entity_poly.pdbx_strand_id
1 'polypeptide(L)' 'MSETINPRSAALNALHLILEQNRPSHLVIRETLALHPVYSRQERAFFTRLCEGTVEQMI' A
#
# COMPACT_ATOMS: atom_id res chain seq x y z
N MET A 1 -9.12 19.59 7.43
CA MET A 1 -8.63 18.46 8.14
C MET A 1 -7.72 17.63 7.26
N SER A 2 -6.81 17.03 7.88
CA SER A 2 -5.86 16.21 7.14
C SER A 2 -6.49 14.91 6.73
N GLU A 3 -6.30 14.57 5.50
CA GLU A 3 -6.85 13.35 4.99
C GLU A 3 -5.78 12.34 4.71
N THR A 4 -4.59 12.56 5.24
CA THR A 4 -3.51 11.63 5.00
C THR A 4 -3.77 10.36 5.79
N ILE A 5 -4.00 9.28 5.08
CA ILE A 5 -4.17 7.97 5.69
C ILE A 5 -2.80 7.47 6.09
N ASN A 6 -2.68 6.91 7.31
CA ASN A 6 -1.38 6.42 7.71
C ASN A 6 -1.00 5.20 6.84
N PRO A 7 0.30 4.89 6.77
CA PRO A 7 0.76 3.83 5.85
C PRO A 7 0.11 2.48 6.12
N ARG A 8 -0.22 2.20 7.38
CA ARG A 8 -0.84 0.92 7.71
C ARG A 8 -2.23 0.80 7.08
N SER A 9 -3.04 1.85 7.22
CA SER A 9 -4.37 1.84 6.62
C SER A 9 -4.30 1.80 5.10
N ALA A 10 -3.36 2.54 4.53
CA ALA A 10 -3.18 2.53 3.09
C ALA A 10 -2.79 1.14 2.60
N ALA A 11 -1.96 0.43 3.37
CA ALA A 11 -1.57 -0.91 3.00
C ALA A 11 -2.76 -1.86 3.01
N LEU A 12 -3.63 -1.72 4.00
CA LEU A 12 -4.83 -2.55 4.05
C LEU A 12 -5.72 -2.32 2.85
N ASN A 13 -5.90 -1.06 2.47
CA ASN A 13 -6.70 -0.74 1.30
C ASN A 13 -6.06 -1.30 0.04
N ALA A 14 -4.75 -1.18 -0.07
CA ALA A 14 -4.05 -1.69 -1.24
C ALA A 14 -4.18 -3.22 -1.33
N LEU A 15 -4.03 -3.90 -0.22
CA LEU A 15 -4.18 -5.34 -0.19
C LEU A 15 -5.60 -5.75 -0.58
N HIS A 16 -6.57 -5.00 -0.13
CA HIS A 16 -7.95 -5.27 -0.48
C HIS A 16 -8.14 -5.20 -1.99
N LEU A 17 -7.58 -4.17 -2.61
CA LEU A 17 -7.68 -4.03 -4.05
C LEU A 17 -6.97 -5.16 -4.79
N ILE A 18 -5.80 -5.55 -4.30
CA ILE A 18 -5.04 -6.63 -4.92
C ILE A 18 -5.84 -7.94 -4.87
N LEU A 19 -6.41 -8.24 -3.73
CA LEU A 19 -7.09 -9.50 -3.54
C LEU A 19 -8.47 -9.52 -4.20
N GLU A 20 -9.21 -8.43 -4.08
CA GLU A 20 -10.56 -8.40 -4.62
C GLU A 20 -10.61 -8.19 -6.12
N GLN A 21 -9.74 -7.33 -6.61
CA GLN A 21 -9.75 -7.01 -8.03
C GLN A 21 -8.65 -7.73 -8.80
N ASN A 22 -7.89 -8.54 -8.11
CA ASN A 22 -6.86 -9.35 -8.74
C ASN A 22 -5.87 -8.48 -9.53
N ARG A 23 -5.50 -7.34 -8.95
CA ARG A 23 -4.59 -6.40 -9.61
C ARG A 23 -3.15 -6.71 -9.23
N PRO A 24 -2.21 -6.39 -10.11
CA PRO A 24 -0.80 -6.58 -9.79
C PRO A 24 -0.40 -5.75 -8.58
N SER A 25 0.27 -6.37 -7.61
CA SER A 25 0.60 -5.68 -6.38
C SER A 25 1.50 -4.47 -6.62
N HIS A 26 2.48 -4.60 -7.52
CA HIS A 26 3.40 -3.49 -7.76
C HIS A 26 2.68 -2.27 -8.34
N LEU A 27 1.65 -2.48 -9.13
CA LEU A 27 0.90 -1.36 -9.69
C LEU A 27 0.05 -0.69 -8.61
N VAL A 28 -0.60 -1.48 -7.77
CA VAL A 28 -1.42 -0.94 -6.69
C VAL A 28 -0.56 -0.16 -5.71
N ILE A 29 0.60 -0.69 -5.36
CA ILE A 29 1.51 -0.01 -4.45
C ILE A 29 1.93 1.34 -5.04
N ARG A 30 2.31 1.34 -6.32
CA ARG A 30 2.75 2.55 -6.98
C ARG A 30 1.65 3.60 -7.02
N GLU A 31 0.44 3.18 -7.36
CA GLU A 31 -0.68 4.10 -7.44
C GLU A 31 -1.01 4.68 -6.07
N THR A 32 -1.00 3.85 -5.06
CA THR A 32 -1.32 4.30 -3.71
C THR A 32 -0.29 5.31 -3.23
N LEU A 33 0.99 5.04 -3.47
CA LEU A 33 2.04 5.97 -3.06
C LEU A 33 1.92 7.29 -3.81
N ALA A 34 1.47 7.26 -5.05
CA ALA A 34 1.28 8.48 -5.82
C ALA A 34 0.16 9.32 -5.23
N LEU A 35 -0.83 8.69 -4.61
CA LEU A 35 -1.93 9.41 -3.97
C LEU A 35 -1.52 10.03 -2.64
N HIS A 36 -0.40 9.60 -2.07
CA HIS A 36 0.04 10.07 -0.77
C HIS A 36 1.47 10.60 -0.85
N PRO A 37 1.69 11.69 -1.58
CA PRO A 37 3.04 12.20 -1.76
C PRO A 37 3.66 12.74 -0.47
N VAL A 38 2.85 12.93 0.57
CA VAL A 38 3.36 13.45 1.83
C VAL A 38 4.06 12.37 2.66
N TYR A 39 3.97 11.12 2.27
CA TYR A 39 4.63 10.06 3.00
C TYR A 39 6.14 10.26 2.94
N SER A 40 6.80 10.10 4.10
CA SER A 40 8.25 10.15 4.14
C SER A 40 8.83 8.89 3.52
N ARG A 41 10.16 8.91 3.34
CA ARG A 41 10.82 7.73 2.79
C ARG A 41 10.57 6.51 3.65
N GLN A 42 10.61 6.69 4.97
CA GLN A 42 10.38 5.57 5.88
C GLN A 42 8.95 5.04 5.76
N GLU A 43 7.99 5.95 5.66
CA GLU A 43 6.61 5.53 5.54
C GLU A 43 6.36 4.79 4.25
N ARG A 44 6.98 5.23 3.17
CA ARG A 44 6.83 4.57 1.88
C ARG A 44 7.44 3.17 1.91
N ALA A 45 8.60 3.05 2.53
CA ALA A 45 9.24 1.75 2.66
C ALA A 45 8.42 0.81 3.52
N PHE A 46 7.88 1.33 4.62
CA PHE A 46 7.05 0.54 5.51
C PHE A 46 5.81 0.03 4.78
N PHE A 47 5.15 0.90 4.04
CA PHE A 47 3.97 0.55 3.28
C PHE A 47 4.29 -0.55 2.26
N THR A 48 5.36 -0.37 1.53
CA THR A 48 5.75 -1.32 0.50
C THR A 48 6.05 -2.68 1.10
N ARG A 49 6.78 -2.69 2.20
CA ARG A 49 7.13 -3.96 2.84
C ARG A 49 5.91 -4.66 3.39
N LEU A 50 4.97 -3.91 3.94
CA LEU A 50 3.74 -4.51 4.43
C LEU A 50 2.98 -5.20 3.31
N CYS A 51 2.84 -4.52 2.19
CA CYS A 51 2.09 -5.09 1.07
C CYS A 51 2.78 -6.31 0.49
N GLU A 52 4.08 -6.21 0.26
CA GLU A 52 4.81 -7.31 -0.37
C GLU A 52 4.92 -8.50 0.57
N GLY A 53 5.20 -8.23 1.84
CA GLY A 53 5.33 -9.31 2.80
C GLY A 53 4.03 -10.08 2.97
N THR A 54 2.91 -9.36 3.05
CA THR A 54 1.62 -9.99 3.23
C THR A 54 1.25 -10.84 2.02
N VAL A 55 1.48 -10.30 0.84
CA VAL A 55 1.15 -11.03 -0.38
C VAL A 55 1.96 -12.32 -0.47
N GLU A 56 3.25 -12.24 -0.12
CA GLU A 56 4.08 -13.42 -0.16
C GLU A 56 3.58 -14.51 0.77
N GLN A 57 3.11 -14.11 1.94
CA GLN A 57 2.67 -15.09 2.93
C GLN A 57 1.32 -15.69 2.59
N MET A 58 0.57 -15.04 1.74
CA MET A 58 -0.73 -15.56 1.37
C MET A 58 -0.66 -16.60 0.26
N ILE A 59 0.46 -16.71 -0.36
CA ILE A 59 0.67 -17.71 -1.38
C ILE A 59 1.20 -18.98 -0.73
#